data_a27221e6416e30932a1b2e3d1bb2f5b1
#
_entry.id   a27221e6416e30932a1b2e3d1bb2f5b1
#
_cell.length_a   1.000
_cell.length_b   1.000
_cell.length_c   1.000
_cell.angle_alpha   90.00
_cell.angle_beta   90.00
_cell.angle_gamma   90.00
#
_symmetry.space_group_name_H-M   'P 1'
#
loop_
_entity.id
_entity.type
_entity.pdbx_description
1 polymer ?
#
loop_
_entity_poly.entity_id
_entity_poly.type
_entity_poly.pdbx_seq_one_letter_code
_entity_poly.pdbx_strand_id
1 'polypeptide(L)'
;NDEREQTLNQLLTEMDGFEENTGVIILAATNRPESLDPALTRPGRFDRQVPVVLPDLQGRVEILKVHAAKIKTAPNIDYDKVARMASGASGAELANIVNEAALRAVRDHRKVATQEDMEESIEVVIAGYQKKHAILTDKEKCVVAYHEIGHALVAAMQTHSAPVQKITIIPRTSGALGYTMQVEEGNHYLMSKEEMENQIATLTGGRAAEEVVFHTSTSGASNDIEKATRLARAMITRFGMSDEFGMVAMETVTNQYLGGDTTLACSPETQARIDKAVSALIKKQYEKAVQILENNRRTLDALAKFLYEKETITGEQFMGIVEEQKKASEGNGSAPSAPSAPSAPSVPETPPAEVPKEDAPAPGAPQPVKNVPPLNLER
;
A
#
# COMPACT_ATOMS: atom_id res chain seq x y z
N ASN A 1 4.62 -41.28 -10.83
CA ASN A 1 3.15 -41.10 -10.86
C ASN A 1 2.43 -42.35 -10.34
N ASP A 2 2.88 -43.54 -10.66
CA ASP A 2 2.21 -44.80 -10.29
C ASP A 2 2.05 -44.99 -8.77
N GLU A 3 3.03 -44.66 -7.96
CA GLU A 3 2.94 -44.78 -6.49
C GLU A 3 1.89 -43.81 -5.89
N ARG A 4 1.78 -42.61 -6.42
CA ARG A 4 0.78 -41.64 -5.97
C ARG A 4 -0.62 -42.08 -6.34
N GLU A 5 -0.80 -42.57 -7.54
CA GLU A 5 -2.08 -43.07 -8.03
C GLU A 5 -2.50 -44.32 -7.27
N GLN A 6 -1.57 -45.21 -6.95
CA GLN A 6 -1.83 -46.38 -6.12
C GLN A 6 -2.25 -45.98 -4.71
N THR A 7 -1.55 -45.02 -4.09
CA THR A 7 -1.89 -44.53 -2.74
C THR A 7 -3.25 -43.85 -2.72
N LEU A 8 -3.57 -43.06 -3.76
CA LEU A 8 -4.88 -42.42 -3.91
C LEU A 8 -6.00 -43.50 -4.01
N ASN A 9 -5.81 -44.48 -4.90
CA ASN A 9 -6.79 -45.55 -5.10
C ASN A 9 -7.00 -46.36 -3.83
N GLN A 10 -5.95 -46.64 -3.06
CA GLN A 10 -6.08 -47.33 -1.77
C GLN A 10 -6.87 -46.48 -0.77
N LEU A 11 -6.58 -45.18 -0.66
CA LEU A 11 -7.31 -44.24 0.21
C LEU A 11 -8.80 -44.21 -0.16
N LEU A 12 -9.11 -44.11 -1.46
CA LEU A 12 -10.47 -44.11 -1.94
C LEU A 12 -11.21 -45.42 -1.60
N THR A 13 -10.54 -46.57 -1.72
CA THR A 13 -11.09 -47.89 -1.38
C THR A 13 -11.38 -48.01 0.12
N GLU A 14 -10.47 -47.55 0.97
CA GLU A 14 -10.67 -47.54 2.41
C GLU A 14 -11.78 -46.61 2.83
N MET A 15 -11.91 -45.43 2.20
CA MET A 15 -13.01 -44.49 2.47
C MET A 15 -14.39 -45.08 2.07
N ASP A 16 -14.47 -45.74 0.92
CA ASP A 16 -15.71 -46.40 0.45
C ASP A 16 -16.03 -47.65 1.24
N GLY A 17 -15.07 -48.24 1.95
CA GLY A 17 -15.24 -49.40 2.81
C GLY A 17 -15.74 -49.10 4.21
N PHE A 18 -15.91 -47.84 4.61
CA PHE A 18 -16.52 -47.48 5.89
C PHE A 18 -18.03 -47.74 5.83
N GLU A 19 -18.48 -48.72 6.62
CA GLU A 19 -19.92 -48.98 6.80
C GLU A 19 -20.60 -47.76 7.45
N GLU A 20 -21.87 -47.48 7.07
CA GLU A 20 -22.62 -46.28 7.45
C GLU A 20 -22.76 -46.01 8.96
N ASN A 21 -22.36 -46.95 9.83
CA ASN A 21 -22.58 -46.88 11.29
C ASN A 21 -21.34 -47.01 12.16
N THR A 22 -20.13 -46.80 11.65
CA THR A 22 -18.92 -46.97 12.47
C THR A 22 -18.63 -45.80 13.40
N GLY A 23 -19.34 -44.68 13.29
CA GLY A 23 -19.08 -43.45 14.10
C GLY A 23 -17.72 -42.77 13.84
N VAL A 24 -17.04 -43.13 12.75
CA VAL A 24 -15.74 -42.53 12.36
C VAL A 24 -16.03 -41.29 11.51
N ILE A 25 -15.39 -40.18 11.86
CA ILE A 25 -15.41 -38.95 11.09
C ILE A 25 -13.98 -38.70 10.55
N ILE A 26 -13.87 -38.58 9.23
CA ILE A 26 -12.61 -38.29 8.56
C ILE A 26 -12.51 -36.79 8.34
N LEU A 27 -11.40 -36.17 8.83
CA LEU A 27 -11.11 -34.76 8.65
C LEU A 27 -9.80 -34.64 7.87
N ALA A 28 -9.81 -33.82 6.82
CA ALA A 28 -8.62 -33.43 6.07
C ALA A 28 -8.54 -31.91 5.98
N ALA A 29 -7.32 -31.39 5.88
CA ALA A 29 -7.09 -29.97 5.68
C ALA A 29 -6.07 -29.76 4.57
N THR A 30 -6.29 -28.77 3.72
CA THR A 30 -5.41 -28.37 2.65
C THR A 30 -5.49 -26.88 2.40
N ASN A 31 -4.37 -26.27 2.00
CA ASN A 31 -4.34 -24.90 1.48
C ASN A 31 -4.60 -24.85 -0.04
N ARG A 32 -4.70 -26.03 -0.69
CA ARG A 32 -4.86 -26.15 -2.15
C ARG A 32 -6.02 -27.13 -2.47
N PRO A 33 -7.26 -26.74 -2.24
CA PRO A 33 -8.41 -27.61 -2.54
C PRO A 33 -8.50 -27.95 -4.02
N GLU A 34 -8.03 -27.05 -4.90
CA GLU A 34 -7.99 -27.25 -6.36
C GLU A 34 -6.99 -28.32 -6.82
N SER A 35 -6.02 -28.69 -5.99
CA SER A 35 -5.07 -29.76 -6.27
C SER A 35 -5.56 -31.16 -5.87
N LEU A 36 -6.70 -31.24 -5.20
CA LEU A 36 -7.30 -32.52 -4.82
C LEU A 36 -7.93 -33.19 -6.03
N ASP A 37 -7.76 -34.51 -6.08
CA ASP A 37 -8.48 -35.30 -7.07
C ASP A 37 -10.00 -35.17 -6.85
N PRO A 38 -10.78 -34.87 -7.90
CA PRO A 38 -12.24 -34.77 -7.81
C PRO A 38 -12.92 -36.01 -7.21
N ALA A 39 -12.30 -37.19 -7.30
CA ALA A 39 -12.79 -38.39 -6.69
C ALA A 39 -12.85 -38.34 -5.16
N LEU A 40 -11.95 -37.58 -4.52
CA LEU A 40 -11.93 -37.40 -3.07
C LEU A 40 -13.09 -36.53 -2.57
N THR A 41 -13.61 -35.65 -3.38
CA THR A 41 -14.66 -34.67 -3.00
C THR A 41 -16.07 -35.10 -3.39
N ARG A 42 -16.24 -36.35 -3.85
CA ARG A 42 -17.57 -36.90 -4.18
C ARG A 42 -18.39 -37.20 -2.91
N PRO A 43 -19.71 -37.15 -3.02
CA PRO A 43 -20.62 -37.58 -1.91
C PRO A 43 -20.23 -38.95 -1.35
N GLY A 44 -20.25 -39.08 -0.03
CA GLY A 44 -19.82 -40.29 0.69
C GLY A 44 -18.33 -40.31 1.07
N ARG A 45 -17.54 -39.30 0.68
CA ARG A 45 -16.11 -39.12 1.02
C ARG A 45 -15.93 -37.79 1.71
N PHE A 46 -15.07 -36.91 1.21
CA PHE A 46 -14.99 -35.52 1.71
C PHE A 46 -16.10 -34.66 1.08
N ASP A 47 -17.31 -34.92 1.47
CA ASP A 47 -18.51 -34.30 0.91
C ASP A 47 -18.77 -32.89 1.48
N ARG A 48 -18.20 -32.56 2.62
CA ARG A 48 -18.29 -31.23 3.25
C ARG A 48 -17.00 -30.49 3.18
N GLN A 49 -17.03 -29.37 2.49
CA GLN A 49 -15.90 -28.41 2.44
C GLN A 49 -16.24 -27.22 3.32
N VAL A 50 -15.38 -26.95 4.29
CA VAL A 50 -15.50 -25.80 5.20
C VAL A 50 -14.35 -24.85 4.92
N PRO A 51 -14.57 -23.72 4.22
CA PRO A 51 -13.54 -22.72 4.03
C PRO A 51 -13.22 -22.01 5.35
N VAL A 52 -11.95 -22.03 5.75
CA VAL A 52 -11.44 -21.26 6.89
C VAL A 52 -10.89 -19.95 6.34
N VAL A 53 -11.68 -18.89 6.42
CA VAL A 53 -11.31 -17.54 5.97
C VAL A 53 -10.59 -16.77 7.07
N LEU A 54 -9.95 -15.64 6.71
CA LEU A 54 -9.37 -14.74 7.70
C LEU A 54 -10.45 -14.21 8.64
N PRO A 55 -10.15 -14.05 9.95
CA PRO A 55 -11.12 -13.61 10.92
C PRO A 55 -11.53 -12.14 10.70
N ASP A 56 -12.82 -11.85 10.91
CA ASP A 56 -13.32 -10.48 11.01
C ASP A 56 -12.83 -9.81 12.31
N LEU A 57 -13.21 -8.55 12.55
CA LEU A 57 -12.75 -7.81 13.72
C LEU A 57 -13.10 -8.54 15.03
N GLN A 58 -14.35 -9.01 15.17
CA GLN A 58 -14.77 -9.70 16.38
C GLN A 58 -14.05 -11.05 16.54
N GLY A 59 -13.88 -11.79 15.46
CA GLY A 59 -13.10 -13.04 15.45
C GLY A 59 -11.65 -12.81 15.87
N ARG A 60 -11.00 -11.71 15.41
CA ARG A 60 -9.64 -11.36 15.85
C ARG A 60 -9.60 -11.06 17.36
N VAL A 61 -10.57 -10.30 17.88
CA VAL A 61 -10.68 -10.02 19.32
C VAL A 61 -10.77 -11.32 20.13
N GLU A 62 -11.65 -12.24 19.73
CA GLU A 62 -11.82 -13.52 20.43
C GLU A 62 -10.57 -14.41 20.36
N ILE A 63 -9.91 -14.48 19.20
CA ILE A 63 -8.66 -15.23 19.04
C ILE A 63 -7.56 -14.64 19.95
N LEU A 64 -7.41 -13.30 19.99
CA LEU A 64 -6.45 -12.62 20.88
C LEU A 64 -6.73 -12.96 22.35
N LYS A 65 -7.99 -12.91 22.80
CA LYS A 65 -8.38 -13.27 24.17
C LYS A 65 -8.04 -14.72 24.50
N VAL A 66 -8.33 -15.67 23.59
CA VAL A 66 -8.02 -17.10 23.78
C VAL A 66 -6.53 -17.34 23.97
N HIS A 67 -5.68 -16.65 23.18
CA HIS A 67 -4.23 -16.79 23.32
C HIS A 67 -3.70 -16.01 24.52
N ALA A 68 -4.23 -14.82 24.82
CA ALA A 68 -3.88 -14.01 25.99
C ALA A 68 -4.18 -14.71 27.33
N ALA A 69 -5.22 -15.53 27.38
CA ALA A 69 -5.53 -16.34 28.57
C ALA A 69 -4.42 -17.33 28.97
N LYS A 70 -3.48 -17.65 28.04
CA LYS A 70 -2.35 -18.55 28.29
C LYS A 70 -1.13 -17.84 28.87
N ILE A 71 -1.11 -16.53 28.91
CA ILE A 71 -0.01 -15.71 29.40
C ILE A 71 -0.51 -14.75 30.50
N LYS A 72 0.42 -14.09 31.21
CA LYS A 72 0.06 -13.04 32.17
C LYS A 72 -0.02 -11.70 31.46
N THR A 73 -1.21 -11.14 31.40
CA THR A 73 -1.48 -9.84 30.80
C THR A 73 -1.92 -8.80 31.82
N ALA A 74 -1.69 -7.53 31.55
CA ALA A 74 -2.24 -6.44 32.33
C ALA A 74 -3.79 -6.46 32.23
N PRO A 75 -4.52 -6.02 33.29
CA PRO A 75 -5.97 -6.10 33.31
C PRO A 75 -6.68 -5.14 32.34
N ASN A 76 -5.99 -4.15 31.82
CA ASN A 76 -6.50 -3.05 31.03
C ASN A 76 -6.10 -3.11 29.56
N ILE A 77 -5.92 -4.31 29.00
CA ILE A 77 -5.62 -4.46 27.56
C ILE A 77 -6.89 -4.22 26.75
N ASP A 78 -6.81 -3.27 25.81
CA ASP A 78 -7.82 -3.01 24.80
C ASP A 78 -7.61 -3.96 23.59
N TYR A 79 -8.27 -5.12 23.63
CA TYR A 79 -8.20 -6.09 22.56
C TYR A 79 -8.87 -5.62 21.26
N ASP A 80 -9.85 -4.72 21.33
CA ASP A 80 -10.49 -4.12 20.16
C ASP A 80 -9.49 -3.25 19.39
N LYS A 81 -8.72 -2.40 20.10
CA LYS A 81 -7.65 -1.61 19.50
C LYS A 81 -6.58 -2.51 18.85
N VAL A 82 -6.11 -3.52 19.58
CA VAL A 82 -5.12 -4.49 19.09
C VAL A 82 -5.63 -5.22 17.84
N ALA A 83 -6.90 -5.67 17.84
CA ALA A 83 -7.51 -6.36 16.71
C ALA A 83 -7.69 -5.48 15.47
N ARG A 84 -7.98 -4.18 15.65
CA ARG A 84 -8.02 -3.20 14.55
C ARG A 84 -6.64 -3.02 13.93
N MET A 85 -5.61 -2.83 14.74
CA MET A 85 -4.22 -2.70 14.29
C MET A 85 -3.73 -3.95 13.55
N ALA A 86 -4.23 -5.15 13.93
CA ALA A 86 -3.92 -6.44 13.29
C ALA A 86 -4.92 -6.79 12.17
N SER A 87 -5.40 -5.80 11.42
CA SER A 87 -6.31 -6.03 10.29
C SER A 87 -5.66 -6.95 9.25
N GLY A 88 -6.42 -7.94 8.76
CA GLY A 88 -5.92 -8.93 7.79
C GLY A 88 -5.06 -10.05 8.38
N ALA A 89 -4.78 -10.05 9.69
CA ALA A 89 -4.00 -11.09 10.32
C ALA A 89 -4.76 -12.41 10.42
N SER A 90 -4.07 -13.52 10.15
CA SER A 90 -4.56 -14.87 10.37
C SER A 90 -4.57 -15.24 11.85
N GLY A 91 -5.26 -16.31 12.23
CA GLY A 91 -5.27 -16.82 13.60
C GLY A 91 -3.87 -17.17 14.11
N ALA A 92 -2.99 -17.66 13.26
CA ALA A 92 -1.60 -17.96 13.59
C ALA A 92 -0.77 -16.70 13.88
N GLU A 93 -0.96 -15.65 13.08
CA GLU A 93 -0.29 -14.35 13.30
C GLU A 93 -0.77 -13.69 14.60
N LEU A 94 -2.08 -13.76 14.89
CA LEU A 94 -2.65 -13.26 16.14
C LEU A 94 -2.09 -14.00 17.37
N ALA A 95 -1.95 -15.33 17.27
CA ALA A 95 -1.30 -16.13 18.30
C ALA A 95 0.18 -15.71 18.49
N ASN A 96 0.89 -15.44 17.39
CA ASN A 96 2.28 -14.99 17.42
C ASN A 96 2.42 -13.59 18.02
N ILE A 97 1.49 -12.66 17.74
CA ILE A 97 1.46 -11.33 18.38
C ILE A 97 1.41 -11.46 19.91
N VAL A 98 0.54 -12.32 20.44
CA VAL A 98 0.42 -12.54 21.88
C VAL A 98 1.70 -13.16 22.45
N ASN A 99 2.31 -14.12 21.74
CA ASN A 99 3.57 -14.73 22.16
C ASN A 99 4.74 -13.73 22.15
N GLU A 100 4.85 -12.89 21.12
CA GLU A 100 5.88 -11.84 21.05
C GLU A 100 5.70 -10.80 22.17
N ALA A 101 4.46 -10.44 22.51
CA ALA A 101 4.19 -9.55 23.63
C ALA A 101 4.67 -10.13 24.97
N ALA A 102 4.46 -11.43 25.18
CA ALA A 102 5.00 -12.12 26.35
C ALA A 102 6.52 -12.14 26.37
N LEU A 103 7.16 -12.45 25.23
CA LEU A 103 8.62 -12.45 25.07
C LEU A 103 9.21 -11.06 25.31
N ARG A 104 8.56 -9.99 24.82
CA ARG A 104 8.95 -8.61 25.05
C ARG A 104 8.92 -8.28 26.54
N ALA A 105 7.82 -8.60 27.24
CA ALA A 105 7.70 -8.37 28.68
C ALA A 105 8.83 -9.07 29.45
N VAL A 106 9.18 -10.32 29.12
CA VAL A 106 10.28 -11.05 29.75
C VAL A 106 11.64 -10.42 29.44
N ARG A 107 11.86 -9.99 28.21
CA ARG A 107 13.09 -9.31 27.78
C ARG A 107 13.32 -8.00 28.54
N ASP A 108 12.24 -7.30 28.85
CA ASP A 108 12.25 -6.07 29.65
C ASP A 108 12.15 -6.34 31.17
N HIS A 109 12.44 -7.59 31.61
CA HIS A 109 12.38 -8.03 32.99
C HIS A 109 11.03 -7.86 33.71
N ARG A 110 9.93 -7.77 32.94
CA ARG A 110 8.55 -7.72 33.43
C ARG A 110 7.91 -9.11 33.42
N LYS A 111 6.94 -9.32 34.28
CA LYS A 111 6.20 -10.60 34.39
C LYS A 111 4.84 -10.57 33.71
N VAL A 112 4.44 -9.43 33.20
CA VAL A 112 3.10 -9.16 32.69
C VAL A 112 3.24 -8.40 31.38
N ALA A 113 2.57 -8.83 30.32
CA ALA A 113 2.50 -8.15 29.05
C ALA A 113 1.50 -6.97 29.13
N THR A 114 1.89 -5.81 28.62
CA THR A 114 1.11 -4.57 28.63
C THR A 114 0.46 -4.30 27.27
N GLN A 115 -0.38 -3.27 27.21
CA GLN A 115 -0.95 -2.78 25.95
C GLN A 115 0.14 -2.43 24.93
N GLU A 116 1.19 -1.74 25.38
CA GLU A 116 2.32 -1.35 24.53
C GLU A 116 3.08 -2.55 23.98
N ASP A 117 3.21 -3.63 24.77
CA ASP A 117 3.82 -4.87 24.28
C ASP A 117 3.00 -5.51 23.16
N MET A 118 1.66 -5.48 23.27
CA MET A 118 0.78 -5.98 22.22
C MET A 118 0.91 -5.15 20.94
N GLU A 119 0.88 -3.83 21.05
CA GLU A 119 0.95 -2.90 19.92
C GLU A 119 2.30 -3.03 19.18
N GLU A 120 3.42 -3.07 19.89
CA GLU A 120 4.74 -3.26 19.28
C GLU A 120 4.90 -4.66 18.68
N SER A 121 4.28 -5.68 19.28
CA SER A 121 4.32 -7.05 18.75
C SER A 121 3.57 -7.19 17.43
N ILE A 122 2.52 -6.39 17.20
CA ILE A 122 1.87 -6.31 15.88
C ILE A 122 2.89 -5.83 14.85
N GLU A 123 3.63 -4.77 15.18
CA GLU A 123 4.64 -4.24 14.27
C GLU A 123 5.75 -5.27 13.97
N VAL A 124 6.16 -6.03 14.98
CA VAL A 124 7.15 -7.10 14.81
C VAL A 124 6.63 -8.19 13.89
N VAL A 125 5.39 -8.60 14.04
CA VAL A 125 4.80 -9.68 13.23
C VAL A 125 4.54 -9.23 11.79
N ILE A 126 4.06 -7.99 11.59
CA ILE A 126 3.72 -7.45 10.26
C ILE A 126 4.96 -6.93 9.52
N ALA A 127 5.79 -6.11 10.19
CA ALA A 127 6.91 -5.40 9.58
C ALA A 127 8.30 -5.97 9.94
N GLY A 128 8.36 -6.95 10.83
CA GLY A 128 9.61 -7.54 11.34
C GLY A 128 10.26 -6.75 12.46
N TYR A 129 11.33 -7.31 13.03
CA TYR A 129 12.07 -6.69 14.12
C TYR A 129 12.78 -5.40 13.69
N GLN A 130 12.95 -4.47 14.61
CA GLN A 130 13.79 -3.30 14.42
C GLN A 130 15.25 -3.70 14.21
N LYS A 131 15.90 -3.16 13.19
CA LYS A 131 17.34 -3.36 12.95
C LYS A 131 18.15 -2.46 13.87
N LYS A 132 18.72 -3.02 14.94
CA LYS A 132 19.50 -2.26 15.93
C LYS A 132 20.79 -1.61 15.39
N HIS A 133 21.28 -2.04 14.24
CA HIS A 133 22.56 -1.60 13.64
C HIS A 133 22.45 -1.10 12.20
N ALA A 134 21.24 -0.80 11.73
CA ALA A 134 21.09 -0.14 10.42
C ALA A 134 21.43 1.34 10.59
N ILE A 135 22.60 1.73 10.15
CA ILE A 135 23.02 3.14 10.12
C ILE A 135 22.56 3.69 8.76
N LEU A 136 21.43 4.40 8.75
CA LEU A 136 21.09 5.24 7.62
C LEU A 136 21.97 6.48 7.66
N THR A 137 22.45 6.91 6.50
CA THR A 137 23.09 8.23 6.41
C THR A 137 22.04 9.32 6.67
N ASP A 138 22.47 10.48 7.13
CA ASP A 138 21.54 11.60 7.38
C ASP A 138 20.72 11.97 6.14
N LYS A 139 21.33 11.83 4.96
CA LYS A 139 20.63 12.03 3.69
C LYS A 139 19.53 10.98 3.46
N GLU A 140 19.84 9.70 3.65
CA GLU A 140 18.84 8.62 3.51
C GLU A 140 17.72 8.75 4.54
N LYS A 141 18.07 9.04 5.80
CA LYS A 141 17.11 9.29 6.86
C LYS A 141 16.16 10.43 6.51
N CYS A 142 16.67 11.51 5.94
CA CYS A 142 15.87 12.64 5.48
C CYS A 142 14.92 12.22 4.33
N VAL A 143 15.42 11.50 3.32
CA VAL A 143 14.62 11.03 2.20
C VAL A 143 13.50 10.10 2.69
N VAL A 144 13.79 9.15 3.58
CA VAL A 144 12.79 8.24 4.16
C VAL A 144 11.74 9.01 4.96
N ALA A 145 12.14 10.03 5.74
CA ALA A 145 11.19 10.85 6.48
C ALA A 145 10.19 11.56 5.56
N TYR A 146 10.65 12.15 4.46
CA TYR A 146 9.77 12.76 3.48
C TYR A 146 8.89 11.73 2.76
N HIS A 147 9.43 10.57 2.46
CA HIS A 147 8.71 9.45 1.83
C HIS A 147 7.52 9.02 2.69
N GLU A 148 7.75 8.70 3.96
CA GLU A 148 6.70 8.26 4.88
C GLU A 148 5.66 9.35 5.17
N ILE A 149 6.10 10.61 5.35
CA ILE A 149 5.18 11.74 5.48
C ILE A 149 4.39 11.96 4.19
N GLY A 150 5.00 11.70 3.02
CA GLY A 150 4.31 11.77 1.73
C GLY A 150 3.08 10.87 1.70
N HIS A 151 3.20 9.61 2.10
CA HIS A 151 2.09 8.69 2.24
C HIS A 151 1.03 9.19 3.22
N ALA A 152 1.47 9.57 4.42
CA ALA A 152 0.57 10.00 5.48
C ALA A 152 -0.19 11.29 5.12
N LEU A 153 0.48 12.27 4.53
CA LEU A 153 -0.11 13.56 4.19
C LEU A 153 -1.10 13.43 3.01
N VAL A 154 -0.74 12.65 1.97
CA VAL A 154 -1.66 12.36 0.88
C VAL A 154 -2.91 11.65 1.40
N ALA A 155 -2.78 10.69 2.30
CA ALA A 155 -3.92 10.03 2.92
C ALA A 155 -4.79 11.02 3.72
N ALA A 156 -4.19 11.85 4.58
CA ALA A 156 -4.90 12.79 5.45
C ALA A 156 -5.61 13.93 4.71
N MET A 157 -5.17 14.24 3.47
CA MET A 157 -5.78 15.28 2.63
C MET A 157 -6.85 14.76 1.67
N GLN A 158 -7.16 13.46 1.74
CA GLN A 158 -8.20 12.82 0.93
C GLN A 158 -9.41 12.41 1.78
N THR A 159 -10.54 12.27 1.13
CA THR A 159 -11.75 11.66 1.71
C THR A 159 -11.61 10.13 1.73
N HIS A 160 -12.28 9.48 2.66
CA HIS A 160 -12.34 8.01 2.75
C HIS A 160 -10.97 7.31 2.88
N SER A 161 -10.00 7.96 3.49
CA SER A 161 -8.72 7.34 3.86
C SER A 161 -8.73 6.92 5.32
N ALA A 162 -8.15 5.75 5.59
CA ALA A 162 -7.98 5.28 6.96
C ALA A 162 -7.08 6.25 7.76
N PRO A 163 -7.41 6.55 9.03
CA PRO A 163 -6.61 7.44 9.84
C PRO A 163 -5.20 6.89 10.07
N VAL A 164 -4.23 7.80 10.06
CA VAL A 164 -2.85 7.49 10.38
C VAL A 164 -2.72 7.23 11.87
N GLN A 165 -2.20 6.06 12.25
CA GLN A 165 -1.97 5.67 13.65
C GLN A 165 -0.54 5.94 14.09
N LYS A 166 0.43 5.60 13.24
CA LYS A 166 1.85 5.70 13.54
C LYS A 166 2.67 5.85 12.27
N ILE A 167 3.72 6.66 12.32
CA ILE A 167 4.71 6.78 11.26
C ILE A 167 6.09 6.59 11.88
N THR A 168 6.94 5.77 11.27
CA THR A 168 8.29 5.53 11.74
C THR A 168 9.28 5.41 10.59
N ILE A 169 10.51 5.85 10.83
CA ILE A 169 11.66 5.72 9.93
C ILE A 169 12.73 4.79 10.49
N ILE A 170 12.35 3.95 11.46
CA ILE A 170 13.24 2.93 12.01
C ILE A 170 13.24 1.71 11.09
N PRO A 171 14.40 1.31 10.51
CA PRO A 171 14.48 0.18 9.59
C PRO A 171 14.09 -1.14 10.23
N ARG A 172 13.37 -1.98 9.47
CA ARG A 172 12.89 -3.30 9.89
C ARG A 172 13.58 -4.44 9.16
N THR A 173 13.51 -5.66 9.73
CA THR A 173 14.12 -6.85 9.13
C THR A 173 13.45 -7.32 7.85
N SER A 174 12.21 -6.91 7.60
CA SER A 174 11.50 -7.12 6.32
C SER A 174 12.14 -6.39 5.12
N GLY A 175 13.07 -5.47 5.38
CA GLY A 175 13.69 -4.62 4.36
C GLY A 175 13.10 -3.22 4.27
N ALA A 176 11.97 -2.96 4.92
CA ALA A 176 11.40 -1.61 5.00
C ALA A 176 12.33 -0.67 5.77
N LEU A 177 12.55 0.53 5.23
CA LEU A 177 13.36 1.59 5.86
C LEU A 177 12.52 2.46 6.79
N GLY A 178 11.22 2.48 6.58
CA GLY A 178 10.19 3.10 7.39
C GLY A 178 8.84 2.46 7.09
N TYR A 179 7.79 2.89 7.74
CA TYR A 179 6.41 2.57 7.37
C TYR A 179 5.41 3.54 8.00
N THR A 180 4.31 3.71 7.31
CA THR A 180 3.13 4.45 7.77
C THR A 180 2.02 3.45 8.06
N MET A 181 1.58 3.37 9.32
CA MET A 181 0.47 2.53 9.76
C MET A 181 -0.83 3.30 9.68
N GLN A 182 -1.75 2.80 8.88
CA GLN A 182 -3.14 3.27 8.81
C GLN A 182 -4.05 2.17 9.33
N VAL A 183 -5.05 2.53 10.13
CA VAL A 183 -5.99 1.57 10.72
C VAL A 183 -7.40 2.02 10.44
N GLU A 184 -8.16 1.17 9.77
CA GLU A 184 -9.58 1.41 9.50
C GLU A 184 -10.41 1.30 10.79
N GLU A 185 -11.38 2.19 10.95
CA GLU A 185 -12.24 2.22 12.14
C GLU A 185 -13.38 1.19 12.11
N GLY A 186 -13.59 0.50 11.00
CA GLY A 186 -14.69 -0.45 10.83
C GLY A 186 -14.39 -1.65 9.94
N ASN A 187 -15.37 -2.52 9.76
CA ASN A 187 -15.33 -3.61 8.77
C ASN A 187 -15.76 -3.04 7.42
N HIS A 188 -14.80 -2.75 6.54
CA HIS A 188 -15.07 -2.39 5.16
C HIS A 188 -15.08 -3.64 4.27
N TYR A 189 -16.28 -4.04 3.83
CA TYR A 189 -16.45 -5.17 2.92
C TYR A 189 -16.51 -4.76 1.45
N LEU A 190 -16.85 -3.51 1.18
CA LEU A 190 -16.96 -2.97 -0.17
C LEU A 190 -16.15 -1.68 -0.27
N MET A 191 -15.34 -1.58 -1.30
CA MET A 191 -14.60 -0.36 -1.64
C MET A 191 -15.17 0.25 -2.92
N SER A 192 -15.42 1.54 -2.89
CA SER A 192 -15.83 2.30 -4.06
C SER A 192 -14.64 2.55 -5.02
N LYS A 193 -14.94 2.95 -6.27
CA LYS A 193 -13.91 3.37 -7.23
C LYS A 193 -13.07 4.51 -6.68
N GLU A 194 -13.70 5.49 -6.03
CA GLU A 194 -13.02 6.65 -5.44
C GLU A 194 -12.07 6.24 -4.30
N GLU A 195 -12.49 5.35 -3.41
CA GLU A 195 -11.65 4.85 -2.33
C GLU A 195 -10.41 4.13 -2.86
N MET A 196 -10.57 3.28 -3.88
CA MET A 196 -9.44 2.59 -4.51
C MET A 196 -8.51 3.56 -5.25
N GLU A 197 -9.04 4.56 -5.95
CA GLU A 197 -8.25 5.63 -6.57
C GLU A 197 -7.47 6.42 -5.52
N ASN A 198 -8.08 6.75 -4.39
CA ASN A 198 -7.45 7.43 -3.26
C ASN A 198 -6.35 6.57 -2.63
N GLN A 199 -6.57 5.27 -2.54
CA GLN A 199 -5.54 4.35 -2.03
C GLN A 199 -4.32 4.28 -2.98
N ILE A 200 -4.54 4.28 -4.30
CA ILE A 200 -3.44 4.36 -5.28
C ILE A 200 -2.67 5.68 -5.11
N ALA A 201 -3.38 6.82 -4.96
CA ALA A 201 -2.73 8.10 -4.72
C ALA A 201 -1.90 8.09 -3.42
N THR A 202 -2.41 7.50 -2.35
CA THR A 202 -1.67 7.31 -1.09
C THR A 202 -0.42 6.47 -1.29
N LEU A 203 -0.52 5.33 -2.00
CA LEU A 203 0.64 4.48 -2.31
C LEU A 203 1.71 5.20 -3.16
N THR A 204 1.31 6.13 -4.01
CA THR A 204 2.27 6.93 -4.79
C THR A 204 2.84 8.13 -4.04
N GLY A 205 2.29 8.46 -2.87
CA GLY A 205 2.62 9.64 -2.06
C GLY A 205 4.09 9.73 -1.65
N GLY A 206 4.72 8.61 -1.28
CA GLY A 206 6.14 8.57 -0.92
C GLY A 206 7.05 8.98 -2.08
N ARG A 207 6.85 8.39 -3.26
CA ARG A 207 7.56 8.76 -4.48
C ARG A 207 7.30 10.21 -4.89
N ALA A 208 6.07 10.68 -4.78
CA ALA A 208 5.70 12.06 -5.07
C ALA A 208 6.43 13.04 -4.14
N ALA A 209 6.57 12.71 -2.86
CA ALA A 209 7.33 13.52 -1.91
C ALA A 209 8.82 13.59 -2.25
N GLU A 210 9.44 12.47 -2.65
CA GLU A 210 10.83 12.46 -3.11
C GLU A 210 11.04 13.40 -4.30
N GLU A 211 10.14 13.37 -5.29
CA GLU A 211 10.25 14.21 -6.50
C GLU A 211 9.99 15.69 -6.21
N VAL A 212 8.95 16.01 -5.44
CA VAL A 212 8.61 17.40 -5.06
C VAL A 212 9.72 18.06 -4.24
N VAL A 213 10.42 17.29 -3.39
CA VAL A 213 11.38 17.83 -2.44
C VAL A 213 12.81 17.78 -2.94
N PHE A 214 13.22 16.64 -3.48
CA PHE A 214 14.61 16.35 -3.84
C PHE A 214 14.85 16.30 -5.35
N HIS A 215 13.80 16.39 -6.16
CA HIS A 215 13.86 16.24 -7.63
C HIS A 215 14.57 14.95 -8.07
N THR A 216 14.38 13.87 -7.31
CA THR A 216 14.99 12.57 -7.54
C THR A 216 14.02 11.46 -7.18
N SER A 217 14.35 10.25 -7.63
CA SER A 217 13.59 9.04 -7.35
C SER A 217 14.51 8.00 -6.74
N THR A 218 14.06 7.33 -5.67
CA THR A 218 14.83 6.24 -5.05
C THR A 218 14.19 4.88 -5.29
N SER A 219 14.90 3.81 -4.98
CA SER A 219 14.37 2.45 -5.04
C SER A 219 13.41 2.12 -3.87
N GLY A 220 13.24 3.02 -2.89
CA GLY A 220 12.41 2.80 -1.71
C GLY A 220 10.95 2.53 -2.03
N ALA A 221 10.42 3.16 -3.08
CA ALA A 221 9.02 3.01 -3.51
C ALA A 221 8.67 1.70 -4.22
N SER A 222 9.58 0.70 -4.32
CA SER A 222 9.34 -0.50 -5.12
C SER A 222 8.10 -1.29 -4.70
N ASN A 223 7.90 -1.48 -3.41
CA ASN A 223 6.74 -2.19 -2.85
C ASN A 223 5.42 -1.42 -3.06
N ASP A 224 5.46 -0.09 -2.98
CA ASP A 224 4.28 0.75 -3.18
C ASP A 224 3.87 0.78 -4.64
N ILE A 225 4.84 0.79 -5.56
CA ILE A 225 4.61 0.66 -7.01
C ILE A 225 3.95 -0.69 -7.30
N GLU A 226 4.44 -1.78 -6.70
CA GLU A 226 3.85 -3.12 -6.89
C GLU A 226 2.40 -3.17 -6.40
N LYS A 227 2.13 -2.66 -5.18
CA LYS A 227 0.78 -2.61 -4.60
C LYS A 227 -0.16 -1.73 -5.43
N ALA A 228 0.28 -0.53 -5.83
CA ALA A 228 -0.50 0.38 -6.67
C ALA A 228 -0.84 -0.26 -8.02
N THR A 229 0.12 -0.93 -8.65
CA THR A 229 -0.09 -1.63 -9.92
C THR A 229 -1.09 -2.77 -9.78
N ARG A 230 -0.98 -3.58 -8.71
CA ARG A 230 -1.91 -4.69 -8.42
C ARG A 230 -3.33 -4.17 -8.22
N LEU A 231 -3.49 -3.10 -7.44
CA LEU A 231 -4.79 -2.49 -7.18
C LEU A 231 -5.39 -1.89 -8.46
N ALA A 232 -4.64 -1.11 -9.21
CA ALA A 232 -5.08 -0.52 -10.48
C ALA A 232 -5.49 -1.59 -11.50
N ARG A 233 -4.71 -2.69 -11.58
CA ARG A 233 -5.05 -3.84 -12.44
C ARG A 233 -6.36 -4.48 -12.01
N ALA A 234 -6.55 -4.76 -10.72
CA ALA A 234 -7.79 -5.36 -10.20
C ALA A 234 -9.02 -4.47 -10.45
N MET A 235 -8.91 -3.15 -10.33
CA MET A 235 -9.98 -2.21 -10.67
C MET A 235 -10.46 -2.37 -12.12
N ILE A 236 -9.53 -2.59 -13.04
CA ILE A 236 -9.81 -2.69 -14.48
C ILE A 236 -10.28 -4.10 -14.85
N THR A 237 -9.56 -5.15 -14.39
CA THR A 237 -9.76 -6.53 -14.88
C THR A 237 -10.82 -7.32 -14.09
N ARG A 238 -11.05 -6.99 -12.81
CA ARG A 238 -11.91 -7.75 -11.91
C ARG A 238 -13.18 -7.01 -11.49
N PHE A 239 -13.04 -5.72 -11.18
CA PHE A 239 -14.14 -4.97 -10.56
C PHE A 239 -14.96 -4.15 -11.57
N GLY A 240 -14.57 -4.15 -12.86
CA GLY A 240 -15.31 -3.42 -13.89
C GLY A 240 -15.36 -1.91 -13.67
N MET A 241 -14.33 -1.33 -13.00
CA MET A 241 -14.28 0.07 -12.64
C MET A 241 -13.59 0.95 -13.70
N SER A 242 -13.39 0.41 -14.90
CA SER A 242 -12.85 1.13 -16.05
C SER A 242 -13.97 1.63 -16.96
N ASP A 243 -13.89 2.87 -17.40
CA ASP A 243 -14.83 3.44 -18.33
C ASP A 243 -14.66 2.83 -19.75
N GLU A 244 -13.45 2.35 -20.08
CA GLU A 244 -13.14 1.74 -21.37
C GLU A 244 -13.68 0.31 -21.49
N PHE A 245 -13.57 -0.48 -20.43
CA PHE A 245 -13.89 -1.92 -20.47
C PHE A 245 -15.25 -2.25 -19.82
N GLY A 246 -15.77 -1.36 -18.97
CA GLY A 246 -17.05 -1.55 -18.29
C GLY A 246 -17.09 -2.82 -17.43
N MET A 247 -18.25 -3.47 -17.40
CA MET A 247 -18.54 -4.65 -16.58
C MET A 247 -18.12 -5.97 -17.28
N VAL A 248 -16.88 -6.06 -17.74
CA VAL A 248 -16.33 -7.29 -18.34
C VAL A 248 -15.24 -7.85 -17.44
N ALA A 249 -15.37 -9.12 -17.03
CA ALA A 249 -14.32 -9.84 -16.29
C ALA A 249 -13.24 -10.26 -17.28
N MET A 250 -12.05 -9.71 -17.15
CA MET A 250 -10.89 -10.00 -18.00
C MET A 250 -9.84 -10.88 -17.34
N GLU A 251 -10.13 -11.29 -16.12
CA GLU A 251 -9.26 -12.08 -15.27
C GLU A 251 -10.06 -13.15 -14.55
N THR A 252 -9.56 -14.38 -14.51
CA THR A 252 -10.10 -15.48 -13.72
C THR A 252 -9.17 -15.76 -12.56
N VAL A 253 -9.75 -15.85 -11.35
CA VAL A 253 -9.01 -16.24 -10.14
C VAL A 253 -8.93 -17.76 -10.12
N THR A 254 -7.72 -18.30 -10.28
CA THR A 254 -7.49 -19.75 -10.32
C THR A 254 -7.34 -20.33 -8.91
N ASN A 255 -6.90 -19.53 -7.95
CA ASN A 255 -6.71 -19.96 -6.57
C ASN A 255 -7.27 -18.93 -5.59
N GLN A 256 -8.43 -19.21 -5.03
CA GLN A 256 -9.13 -18.30 -4.13
C GLN A 256 -8.52 -18.24 -2.72
N TYR A 257 -7.71 -19.24 -2.34
CA TYR A 257 -7.25 -19.43 -0.94
C TYR A 257 -5.79 -19.05 -0.69
N LEU A 258 -4.95 -19.00 -1.72
CA LEU A 258 -3.48 -18.73 -1.59
C LEU A 258 -3.04 -17.40 -2.21
N GLY A 259 -3.85 -16.36 -2.04
CA GLY A 259 -3.48 -15.03 -2.55
C GLY A 259 -3.86 -14.79 -4.02
N GLY A 260 -4.65 -15.71 -4.60
CA GLY A 260 -5.31 -15.50 -5.87
C GLY A 260 -4.37 -15.42 -7.07
N ASP A 261 -3.79 -16.55 -7.46
CA ASP A 261 -3.18 -16.61 -8.80
C ASP A 261 -4.26 -16.28 -9.83
N THR A 262 -4.03 -15.25 -10.60
CA THR A 262 -4.96 -14.74 -11.59
C THR A 262 -4.43 -15.00 -12.98
N THR A 263 -5.29 -15.47 -13.86
CA THR A 263 -4.97 -15.66 -15.27
C THR A 263 -5.82 -14.71 -16.11
N LEU A 264 -5.16 -13.95 -17.00
CA LEU A 264 -5.87 -13.08 -17.91
C LEU A 264 -6.68 -13.92 -18.92
N ALA A 265 -7.98 -13.62 -19.00
CA ALA A 265 -8.94 -14.31 -19.89
C ALA A 265 -9.33 -13.41 -21.06
N CYS A 266 -8.34 -12.80 -21.75
CA CYS A 266 -8.57 -11.87 -22.84
C CYS A 266 -7.47 -11.99 -23.92
N SER A 267 -7.73 -11.43 -25.10
CA SER A 267 -6.78 -11.43 -26.23
C SER A 267 -5.52 -10.61 -25.91
N PRO A 268 -4.37 -10.88 -26.59
CA PRO A 268 -3.15 -10.09 -26.44
C PRO A 268 -3.35 -8.59 -26.74
N GLU A 269 -4.22 -8.26 -27.68
CA GLU A 269 -4.57 -6.88 -27.99
C GLU A 269 -5.29 -6.19 -26.82
N THR A 270 -6.23 -6.89 -26.19
CA THR A 270 -6.91 -6.38 -24.98
C THR A 270 -5.94 -6.25 -23.82
N GLN A 271 -4.99 -7.18 -23.66
CA GLN A 271 -3.94 -7.08 -22.63
C GLN A 271 -3.11 -5.81 -22.79
N ALA A 272 -2.69 -5.49 -24.00
CA ALA A 272 -1.95 -4.25 -24.28
C ALA A 272 -2.75 -2.98 -23.96
N ARG A 273 -4.08 -3.02 -24.14
CA ARG A 273 -4.97 -1.91 -23.74
C ARG A 273 -5.13 -1.83 -22.23
N ILE A 274 -5.25 -2.96 -21.54
CA ILE A 274 -5.26 -3.01 -20.08
C ILE A 274 -3.99 -2.40 -19.50
N ASP A 275 -2.81 -2.75 -20.02
CA ASP A 275 -1.53 -2.20 -19.55
C ASP A 275 -1.46 -0.68 -19.72
N LYS A 276 -1.97 -0.15 -20.84
CA LYS A 276 -2.09 1.30 -21.03
C LYS A 276 -3.04 1.96 -20.04
N ALA A 277 -4.20 1.34 -19.79
CA ALA A 277 -5.19 1.85 -18.86
C ALA A 277 -4.66 1.85 -17.40
N VAL A 278 -3.96 0.78 -16.99
CA VAL A 278 -3.28 0.69 -15.68
C VAL A 278 -2.25 1.81 -15.54
N SER A 279 -1.38 1.99 -16.53
CA SER A 279 -0.36 3.04 -16.51
C SER A 279 -0.98 4.44 -16.45
N ALA A 280 -2.05 4.69 -17.20
CA ALA A 280 -2.76 5.97 -17.19
C ALA A 280 -3.43 6.25 -15.85
N LEU A 281 -4.06 5.23 -15.22
CA LEU A 281 -4.69 5.36 -13.90
C LEU A 281 -3.65 5.69 -12.83
N ILE A 282 -2.54 4.96 -12.78
CA ILE A 282 -1.46 5.20 -11.81
C ILE A 282 -0.90 6.62 -12.01
N LYS A 283 -0.62 7.02 -13.26
CA LYS A 283 -0.12 8.36 -13.57
C LYS A 283 -1.08 9.46 -13.08
N LYS A 284 -2.38 9.32 -13.34
CA LYS A 284 -3.42 10.25 -12.86
C LYS A 284 -3.40 10.40 -11.34
N GLN A 285 -3.30 9.27 -10.60
CA GLN A 285 -3.28 9.30 -9.15
C GLN A 285 -1.95 9.81 -8.59
N TYR A 286 -0.86 9.55 -9.26
CA TYR A 286 0.45 10.12 -8.94
C TYR A 286 0.45 11.65 -9.09
N GLU A 287 -0.06 12.18 -10.21
CA GLU A 287 -0.22 13.63 -10.42
C GLU A 287 -1.10 14.27 -9.34
N LYS A 288 -2.18 13.59 -8.92
CA LYS A 288 -3.00 14.01 -7.78
C LYS A 288 -2.19 14.07 -6.48
N ALA A 289 -1.37 13.07 -6.19
CA ALA A 289 -0.52 13.06 -5.01
C ALA A 289 0.50 14.20 -5.03
N VAL A 290 1.15 14.45 -6.17
CA VAL A 290 2.06 15.59 -6.36
C VAL A 290 1.36 16.92 -6.05
N GLN A 291 0.17 17.16 -6.62
CA GLN A 291 -0.60 18.38 -6.37
C GLN A 291 -0.97 18.55 -4.90
N ILE A 292 -1.37 17.47 -4.21
CA ILE A 292 -1.66 17.51 -2.78
C ILE A 292 -0.42 17.96 -2.00
N LEU A 293 0.74 17.39 -2.30
CA LEU A 293 1.99 17.69 -1.59
C LEU A 293 2.51 19.09 -1.90
N GLU A 294 2.43 19.55 -3.13
CA GLU A 294 2.80 20.92 -3.51
C GLU A 294 1.92 21.96 -2.81
N ASN A 295 0.62 21.75 -2.77
CA ASN A 295 -0.33 22.62 -2.09
C ASN A 295 -0.12 22.66 -0.57
N ASN A 296 0.45 21.59 0.01
CA ASN A 296 0.70 21.46 1.44
C ASN A 296 2.20 21.41 1.78
N ARG A 297 3.06 22.05 0.95
CA ARG A 297 4.52 21.97 1.09
C ARG A 297 5.03 22.35 2.47
N ARG A 298 4.49 23.39 3.09
CA ARG A 298 4.88 23.83 4.43
C ARG A 298 4.58 22.76 5.49
N THR A 299 3.41 22.13 5.39
CA THR A 299 3.01 21.04 6.28
C THR A 299 3.91 19.83 6.09
N LEU A 300 4.22 19.47 4.84
CA LEU A 300 5.15 18.40 4.50
C LEU A 300 6.52 18.62 5.14
N ASP A 301 7.10 19.80 4.99
CA ASP A 301 8.41 20.15 5.54
C ASP A 301 8.42 20.13 7.08
N ALA A 302 7.36 20.65 7.74
CA ALA A 302 7.25 20.65 9.20
C ALA A 302 7.14 19.22 9.77
N LEU A 303 6.30 18.38 9.15
CA LEU A 303 6.11 16.98 9.55
C LEU A 303 7.37 16.14 9.32
N ALA A 304 8.00 16.28 8.15
CA ALA A 304 9.22 15.54 7.82
C ALA A 304 10.36 15.89 8.78
N LYS A 305 10.53 17.17 9.14
CA LYS A 305 11.49 17.60 10.15
C LYS A 305 11.19 16.99 11.51
N PHE A 306 9.94 17.02 11.94
CA PHE A 306 9.52 16.45 13.23
C PHE A 306 9.73 14.93 13.28
N LEU A 307 9.41 14.21 12.18
CA LEU A 307 9.67 12.79 12.07
C LEU A 307 11.16 12.46 12.04
N TYR A 308 11.97 13.26 11.34
CA TYR A 308 13.43 13.10 11.32
C TYR A 308 14.05 13.19 12.73
N GLU A 309 13.56 14.13 13.55
CA GLU A 309 14.05 14.34 14.93
C GLU A 309 13.56 13.26 15.90
N LYS A 310 12.30 12.84 15.78
CA LYS A 310 11.65 11.88 16.70
C LYS A 310 11.79 10.41 16.28
N GLU A 311 12.10 10.13 15.00
CA GLU A 311 12.16 8.82 14.36
C GLU A 311 10.82 8.04 14.35
N THR A 312 9.92 8.37 15.24
CA THR A 312 8.57 7.79 15.33
C THR A 312 7.61 8.85 15.86
N ILE A 313 6.45 8.99 15.20
CA ILE A 313 5.38 9.89 15.61
C ILE A 313 4.04 9.15 15.62
N THR A 314 3.15 9.57 16.53
CA THR A 314 1.78 9.04 16.60
C THR A 314 0.84 9.80 15.66
N GLY A 315 -0.30 9.18 15.32
CA GLY A 315 -1.32 9.84 14.53
C GLY A 315 -1.85 11.14 15.14
N GLU A 316 -1.95 11.20 16.47
CA GLU A 316 -2.36 12.42 17.18
C GLU A 316 -1.34 13.56 17.00
N GLN A 317 -0.05 13.25 17.12
CA GLN A 317 1.03 14.23 16.89
C GLN A 317 1.05 14.71 15.44
N PHE A 318 0.87 13.77 14.50
CA PHE A 318 0.76 14.07 13.08
C PHE A 318 -0.41 15.02 12.79
N MET A 319 -1.63 14.68 13.25
CA MET A 319 -2.82 15.51 13.03
C MET A 319 -2.73 16.86 13.74
N GLY A 320 -2.12 16.93 14.93
CA GLY A 320 -1.87 18.19 15.63
C GLY A 320 -1.07 19.17 14.77
N ILE A 321 0.02 18.74 14.15
CA ILE A 321 0.84 19.58 13.27
C ILE A 321 0.06 19.98 12.00
N VAL A 322 -0.71 19.05 11.41
CA VAL A 322 -1.56 19.35 10.24
C VAL A 322 -2.56 20.46 10.55
N GLU A 323 -3.22 20.40 11.72
CA GLU A 323 -4.19 21.42 12.13
C GLU A 323 -3.54 22.77 12.46
N GLU A 324 -2.38 22.77 13.10
CA GLU A 324 -1.60 24.00 13.35
C GLU A 324 -1.22 24.70 12.05
N GLN A 325 -0.73 23.95 11.06
CA GLN A 325 -0.36 24.51 9.75
C GLN A 325 -1.57 25.02 8.96
N LYS A 326 -2.73 24.35 9.06
CA LYS A 326 -4.00 24.84 8.47
C LYS A 326 -4.42 26.17 9.08
N LYS A 327 -4.43 26.28 10.41
CA LYS A 327 -4.77 27.54 11.13
C LYS A 327 -3.79 28.67 10.79
N ALA A 328 -2.50 28.36 10.66
CA ALA A 328 -1.48 29.35 10.28
C ALA A 328 -1.66 29.85 8.83
N SER A 329 -2.14 29.01 7.92
CA SER A 329 -2.43 29.41 6.53
C SER A 329 -3.72 30.26 6.42
N GLU A 330 -4.73 29.95 7.22
CA GLU A 330 -6.00 30.73 7.29
C GLU A 330 -5.81 32.07 7.99
N GLY A 331 -4.98 32.15 9.03
CA GLY A 331 -4.67 33.39 9.77
C GLY A 331 -3.82 34.40 8.98
N ASN A 332 -3.15 33.97 7.92
CA ASN A 332 -2.29 34.84 7.09
C ASN A 332 -3.06 35.42 5.87
N GLY A 333 -4.37 35.07 5.72
CA GLY A 333 -5.25 35.59 4.66
C GLY A 333 -5.83 36.98 4.93
N SER A 334 -5.56 37.59 6.10
CA SER A 334 -5.98 38.96 6.44
C SER A 334 -4.77 39.85 6.75
N ALA A 335 -3.89 40.05 5.75
CA ALA A 335 -2.96 41.16 5.78
C ALA A 335 -3.71 42.44 5.42
N PRO A 336 -3.61 43.51 6.23
CA PRO A 336 -4.23 44.79 5.85
C PRO A 336 -3.58 45.32 4.59
N SER A 337 -4.43 45.79 3.66
CA SER A 337 -4.00 46.50 2.46
C SER A 337 -2.98 47.57 2.83
N ALA A 338 -1.79 47.49 2.24
CA ALA A 338 -0.79 48.52 2.34
C ALA A 338 -1.35 49.85 1.86
N PRO A 339 -1.05 50.98 2.54
CA PRO A 339 -1.49 52.29 2.07
C PRO A 339 -0.85 52.63 0.75
N SER A 340 -1.68 53.09 -0.18
CA SER A 340 -1.30 53.55 -1.52
C SER A 340 -0.17 54.57 -1.42
N ALA A 341 0.98 54.28 -2.09
CA ALA A 341 2.07 55.20 -2.28
C ALA A 341 1.65 56.39 -3.14
N PRO A 342 2.09 57.60 -2.87
CA PRO A 342 1.70 58.78 -3.62
C PRO A 342 2.33 58.74 -5.04
N SER A 343 1.50 59.16 -6.01
CA SER A 343 1.80 59.27 -7.45
C SER A 343 3.04 60.13 -7.69
N ALA A 344 4.05 59.61 -8.39
CA ALA A 344 5.16 60.36 -8.92
C ALA A 344 4.75 61.16 -10.18
N PRO A 345 5.34 62.31 -10.43
CA PRO A 345 4.92 63.19 -11.50
C PRO A 345 5.36 62.74 -12.90
N SER A 346 4.48 63.01 -13.86
CA SER A 346 4.62 62.73 -15.29
C SER A 346 5.86 63.37 -15.92
N VAL A 347 6.65 62.58 -16.66
CA VAL A 347 7.71 63.03 -17.55
C VAL A 347 7.18 62.97 -18.99
N PRO A 348 7.48 63.96 -19.86
CA PRO A 348 6.83 64.10 -21.16
C PRO A 348 7.39 63.11 -22.21
N GLU A 349 6.46 62.71 -23.12
CA GLU A 349 6.71 61.88 -24.29
C GLU A 349 7.70 62.50 -25.26
N THR A 350 8.65 61.71 -25.74
CA THR A 350 9.43 61.97 -26.94
C THR A 350 9.00 61.04 -28.08
N PRO A 351 8.93 61.54 -29.33
CA PRO A 351 8.32 60.80 -30.44
C PRO A 351 9.24 59.71 -31.05
N PRO A 352 8.67 58.77 -31.83
CA PRO A 352 9.34 57.55 -32.27
C PRO A 352 10.31 57.84 -33.43
N ALA A 353 11.50 57.23 -33.38
CA ALA A 353 12.48 57.21 -34.46
C ALA A 353 12.22 56.04 -35.41
N GLU A 354 12.37 56.34 -36.68
CA GLU A 354 12.14 55.53 -37.87
C GLU A 354 13.00 54.27 -37.96
N VAL A 355 12.43 53.26 -38.62
CA VAL A 355 12.98 51.98 -39.05
C VAL A 355 13.79 52.19 -40.35
N PRO A 356 14.98 51.66 -40.53
CA PRO A 356 15.52 51.34 -41.84
C PRO A 356 15.28 49.85 -42.22
N LYS A 357 14.74 49.65 -43.41
CA LYS A 357 14.69 48.41 -44.16
C LYS A 357 16.06 48.15 -44.83
N GLU A 358 16.26 46.89 -45.20
CA GLU A 358 17.15 46.26 -46.19
C GLU A 358 18.05 45.22 -45.56
N ASP A 359 18.38 44.08 -46.06
CA ASP A 359 18.13 43.39 -47.32
C ASP A 359 18.36 41.88 -47.16
N ALA A 360 17.72 41.05 -47.94
CA ALA A 360 18.07 39.62 -48.14
C ALA A 360 19.21 39.53 -49.21
N PRO A 361 19.83 38.38 -49.56
CA PRO A 361 19.50 36.97 -49.33
C PRO A 361 20.65 35.99 -49.12
N ALA A 362 20.33 34.78 -48.67
CA ALA A 362 20.81 33.38 -48.93
C ALA A 362 22.23 33.14 -49.49
N PRO A 363 22.83 31.88 -49.57
CA PRO A 363 22.23 30.53 -49.42
C PRO A 363 23.13 29.51 -48.66
N GLY A 364 22.63 28.31 -48.41
CA GLY A 364 23.47 27.19 -48.08
C GLY A 364 22.86 26.06 -47.26
N ALA A 365 21.90 25.34 -47.81
CA ALA A 365 21.48 24.05 -47.25
C ALA A 365 22.40 22.89 -47.73
N PRO A 366 22.81 21.93 -46.89
CA PRO A 366 23.29 20.64 -47.39
C PRO A 366 22.15 19.64 -47.42
N GLN A 367 22.08 18.88 -48.55
CA GLN A 367 21.14 17.85 -48.88
C GLN A 367 21.36 16.54 -48.11
N PRO A 368 20.35 15.65 -48.06
CA PRO A 368 20.40 14.39 -47.30
C PRO A 368 21.20 13.32 -48.05
N VAL A 369 21.98 12.57 -47.26
CA VAL A 369 22.75 11.41 -47.77
C VAL A 369 21.83 10.20 -47.82
N LYS A 370 21.81 9.56 -48.99
CA LYS A 370 21.10 8.32 -49.30
C LYS A 370 21.90 7.09 -48.86
N ASN A 371 21.15 6.07 -48.41
CA ASN A 371 21.42 4.63 -48.50
C ASN A 371 22.60 4.02 -47.74
N VAL A 372 22.26 3.23 -46.70
CA VAL A 372 23.04 2.06 -46.30
C VAL A 372 22.10 0.83 -46.31
N PRO A 373 22.51 -0.31 -46.94
CA PRO A 373 21.66 -1.50 -47.08
C PRO A 373 21.64 -2.39 -45.83
N PRO A 374 20.69 -3.32 -45.71
CA PRO A 374 20.52 -4.14 -44.50
C PRO A 374 21.55 -5.26 -44.41
N LEU A 375 22.09 -5.47 -43.21
CA LEU A 375 22.93 -6.61 -42.86
C LEU A 375 22.05 -7.85 -42.61
N ASN A 376 22.20 -8.84 -43.44
CA ASN A 376 21.80 -10.22 -43.19
C ASN A 376 22.66 -10.81 -42.06
N LEU A 377 22.03 -11.41 -41.07
CA LEU A 377 22.63 -12.38 -40.20
C LEU A 377 21.75 -13.64 -40.16
N GLU A 378 22.06 -14.56 -41.05
CA GLU A 378 21.84 -15.99 -40.83
C GLU A 378 23.00 -16.54 -39.99
N ARG A 379 22.68 -17.10 -38.82
CA ARG A 379 23.04 -18.43 -38.27
C ARG A 379 22.61 -18.51 -36.82
#